data_85e904ae5d1b2f8116dd544bdd60887d
#
_entry.id   85e904ae5d1b2f8116dd544bdd60887d
#
_cell.length_a   1.000
_cell.length_b   1.000
_cell.length_c   1.000
_cell.angle_alpha   90.00
_cell.angle_beta   90.00
_cell.angle_gamma   90.00
#
_symmetry.space_group_name_H-M   'P 1'
#
loop_
_entity.id
_entity.type
_entity.pdbx_description
1 polymer ?
#
loop_
_entity_poly.entity_id
_entity_poly.type
_entity_poly.pdbx_seq_one_letter_code
_entity_poly.pdbx_strand_id
1 'polypeptide(L)'
;DGNAEEAAKNEAATYSLNAANSALDDVEDNIVATTPFTHLELSLGSDAFGLDTTGTTTKTELLGVLRLHETKNTFVFNQTSISSFDSRTTANLGFGVRHINDDETVIMGVNAFYDYELDSEHKRTGFGVELLTSLLEMRANKYNAVSGTITHDGINETALDGHDIKITGNLPYFYSSNIYFKQSEFKDGAGYKTENDEWGFEAEIAPNVTIGIAQQKDGNNTKDTVASIRYSIPLGANTAPTKAKQDGKWSTSLKPIREK
;
A
#
# COMPACT_ATOMS: atom_id res chain seq x y z
N ASP A 1 -28.21 -18.16 25.76
CA ASP A 1 -28.04 -18.44 24.31
C ASP A 1 -27.02 -17.54 23.62
N GLY A 2 -26.72 -16.35 24.14
CA GLY A 2 -25.70 -15.45 23.55
C GLY A 2 -24.28 -16.02 23.54
N ASN A 3 -23.87 -16.75 24.56
CA ASN A 3 -22.53 -17.33 24.67
C ASN A 3 -22.23 -18.40 23.61
N ALA A 4 -23.23 -19.15 23.16
CA ALA A 4 -23.05 -20.19 22.15
C ALA A 4 -22.90 -19.59 20.75
N GLU A 5 -23.59 -18.51 20.46
CA GLU A 5 -23.47 -17.78 19.17
C GLU A 5 -22.12 -17.03 19.06
N GLU A 6 -21.68 -16.43 20.16
CA GLU A 6 -20.37 -15.78 20.22
C GLU A 6 -19.21 -16.77 20.14
N ALA A 7 -19.33 -17.92 20.79
CA ALA A 7 -18.37 -19.03 20.66
C ALA A 7 -18.31 -19.56 19.22
N ALA A 8 -19.45 -19.75 18.56
CA ALA A 8 -19.51 -20.22 17.19
C ALA A 8 -18.94 -19.17 16.19
N LYS A 9 -19.15 -17.88 16.41
CA LYS A 9 -18.53 -16.81 15.61
C LYS A 9 -17.02 -16.78 15.79
N ASN A 10 -16.53 -16.92 17.02
CA ASN A 10 -15.10 -16.96 17.31
C ASN A 10 -14.43 -18.22 16.74
N GLU A 11 -15.10 -19.36 16.80
CA GLU A 11 -14.60 -20.62 16.21
C GLU A 11 -14.59 -20.54 14.67
N ALA A 12 -15.63 -20.01 14.05
CA ALA A 12 -15.67 -19.78 12.60
C ALA A 12 -14.61 -18.76 12.15
N ALA A 13 -14.39 -17.69 12.90
CA ALA A 13 -13.34 -16.72 12.64
C ALA A 13 -11.94 -17.34 12.77
N THR A 14 -11.72 -18.16 13.80
CA THR A 14 -10.46 -18.87 14.01
C THR A 14 -10.21 -19.91 12.91
N TYR A 15 -11.24 -20.64 12.51
CA TYR A 15 -11.13 -21.61 11.41
C TYR A 15 -10.85 -20.93 10.07
N SER A 16 -11.52 -19.82 9.76
CA SER A 16 -11.29 -19.05 8.53
C SER A 16 -9.89 -18.42 8.50
N LEU A 17 -9.40 -17.91 9.62
CA LEU A 17 -8.04 -17.41 9.75
C LEU A 17 -6.98 -18.50 9.57
N ASN A 18 -7.20 -19.67 10.17
CA ASN A 18 -6.29 -20.81 10.04
C ASN A 18 -6.29 -21.38 8.61
N ALA A 19 -7.45 -21.46 7.97
CA ALA A 19 -7.56 -21.90 6.58
C ALA A 19 -6.92 -20.88 5.61
N ALA A 20 -7.10 -19.59 5.87
CA ALA A 20 -6.43 -18.53 5.11
C ALA A 20 -4.91 -18.59 5.31
N ASN A 21 -4.43 -18.75 6.54
CA ASN A 21 -3.00 -18.88 6.82
C ASN A 21 -2.39 -20.10 6.15
N SER A 22 -3.06 -21.27 6.22
CA SER A 22 -2.56 -22.48 5.55
C SER A 22 -2.52 -22.34 4.04
N ALA A 23 -3.53 -21.71 3.44
CA ALA A 23 -3.55 -21.44 2.00
C ALA A 23 -2.46 -20.43 1.59
N LEU A 24 -2.15 -19.46 2.46
CA LEU A 24 -1.11 -18.48 2.24
C LEU A 24 0.28 -19.09 2.41
N ASP A 25 0.48 -19.97 3.40
CA ASP A 25 1.72 -20.72 3.60
C ASP A 25 2.02 -21.62 2.39
N ASP A 26 1.01 -22.31 1.85
CA ASP A 26 1.13 -23.12 0.62
C ASP A 26 1.47 -22.25 -0.62
N VAL A 27 0.91 -21.05 -0.73
CA VAL A 27 1.23 -20.09 -1.79
C VAL A 27 2.65 -19.54 -1.60
N GLU A 28 3.04 -19.20 -0.37
CA GLU A 28 4.38 -18.72 -0.03
C GLU A 28 5.44 -19.76 -0.40
N ASP A 29 5.28 -21.02 0.03
CA ASP A 29 6.23 -22.11 -0.27
C ASP A 29 6.38 -22.37 -1.78
N ASN A 30 5.31 -22.30 -2.54
CA ASN A 30 5.36 -22.48 -3.98
C ASN A 30 5.94 -21.28 -4.73
N ILE A 31 5.71 -20.06 -4.25
CA ILE A 31 6.22 -18.83 -4.88
C ILE A 31 7.69 -18.62 -4.52
N VAL A 32 8.10 -18.82 -3.27
CA VAL A 32 9.49 -18.68 -2.81
C VAL A 32 10.43 -19.60 -3.56
N ALA A 33 9.99 -20.80 -3.90
CA ALA A 33 10.85 -21.78 -4.54
C ALA A 33 11.21 -21.45 -6.01
N THR A 34 10.47 -20.55 -6.69
CA THR A 34 10.55 -20.44 -8.16
C THR A 34 10.52 -19.01 -8.72
N THR A 35 10.35 -17.95 -7.91
CA THR A 35 10.13 -16.60 -8.45
C THR A 35 11.14 -15.56 -7.98
N PRO A 36 11.45 -14.54 -8.82
CA PRO A 36 12.27 -13.39 -8.44
C PRO A 36 11.50 -12.35 -7.61
N PHE A 37 10.29 -12.64 -7.17
CA PHE A 37 9.54 -11.77 -6.26
C PHE A 37 10.20 -11.71 -4.90
N THR A 38 10.35 -10.51 -4.37
CA THR A 38 10.87 -10.26 -3.01
C THR A 38 9.78 -9.89 -2.03
N HIS A 39 8.62 -9.47 -2.53
CA HIS A 39 7.51 -9.02 -1.71
C HIS A 39 6.20 -9.20 -2.45
N LEU A 40 5.18 -9.70 -1.76
CA LEU A 40 3.78 -9.68 -2.18
C LEU A 40 2.95 -9.01 -1.10
N GLU A 41 1.97 -8.22 -1.50
CA GLU A 41 1.07 -7.52 -0.59
C GLU A 41 -0.35 -7.62 -1.11
N LEU A 42 -1.27 -8.02 -0.25
CA LEU A 42 -2.71 -7.94 -0.47
C LEU A 42 -3.28 -6.89 0.47
N SER A 43 -3.93 -5.89 -0.08
CA SER A 43 -4.58 -4.81 0.68
C SER A 43 -6.07 -4.80 0.41
N LEU A 44 -6.84 -4.65 1.47
CA LEU A 44 -8.28 -4.39 1.44
C LEU A 44 -8.54 -3.10 2.20
N GLY A 45 -9.27 -2.19 1.59
CA GLY A 45 -9.68 -0.93 2.20
C GLY A 45 -11.16 -0.69 1.96
N SER A 46 -11.83 -0.05 2.92
CA SER A 46 -13.23 0.30 2.82
C SER A 46 -13.50 1.60 3.56
N ASP A 47 -14.33 2.46 2.96
CA ASP A 47 -14.80 3.69 3.58
C ASP A 47 -15.68 3.43 4.79
N ALA A 48 -16.12 2.18 4.98
CA ALA A 48 -16.91 1.84 6.13
C ALA A 48 -16.77 0.36 6.54
N PHE A 49 -15.97 0.11 7.54
CA PHE A 49 -16.23 -1.05 8.41
C PHE A 49 -17.49 -0.78 9.27
N GLY A 50 -18.65 -0.57 8.61
CA GLY A 50 -19.93 -0.40 9.29
C GLY A 50 -20.15 0.97 9.93
N LEU A 51 -19.37 2.00 9.58
CA LEU A 51 -19.50 3.35 10.13
C LEU A 51 -20.35 4.27 9.26
N ASP A 52 -20.48 3.97 7.98
CA ASP A 52 -21.51 4.57 7.12
C ASP A 52 -22.11 3.53 6.16
N THR A 53 -23.44 3.44 6.06
CA THR A 53 -24.13 2.35 5.37
C THR A 53 -24.62 2.73 3.97
N THR A 54 -24.31 3.91 3.48
CA THR A 54 -24.88 4.44 2.24
C THR A 54 -23.89 4.49 1.07
N GLY A 55 -23.11 3.44 0.82
CA GLY A 55 -22.28 3.38 -0.38
C GLY A 55 -20.85 2.95 -0.11
N THR A 56 -20.69 1.79 0.52
CA THR A 56 -19.37 1.23 0.83
C THR A 56 -18.61 0.90 -0.44
N THR A 57 -17.62 1.69 -0.80
CA THR A 57 -16.70 1.39 -1.90
C THR A 57 -15.49 0.66 -1.33
N THR A 58 -15.33 -0.61 -1.71
CA THR A 58 -14.18 -1.43 -1.28
C THR A 58 -13.05 -1.28 -2.28
N LYS A 59 -11.86 -0.96 -1.79
CA LYS A 59 -10.62 -1.03 -2.57
C LYS A 59 -9.90 -2.34 -2.27
N THR A 60 -9.53 -3.06 -3.33
CA THR A 60 -8.68 -4.25 -3.25
C THR A 60 -7.42 -4.01 -4.08
N GLU A 61 -6.26 -4.39 -3.57
CA GLU A 61 -5.01 -4.28 -4.31
C GLU A 61 -4.12 -5.49 -4.04
N LEU A 62 -3.58 -6.06 -5.11
CA LEU A 62 -2.50 -7.05 -5.06
C LEU A 62 -1.27 -6.42 -5.68
N LEU A 63 -0.18 -6.36 -4.90
CA LEU A 63 1.08 -5.75 -5.30
C LEU A 63 2.20 -6.77 -5.19
N GLY A 64 3.08 -6.79 -6.18
CA GLY A 64 4.29 -7.60 -6.19
C GLY A 64 5.52 -6.77 -6.49
N VAL A 65 6.63 -7.06 -5.81
CA VAL A 65 7.94 -6.46 -6.07
C VAL A 65 8.91 -7.53 -6.52
N LEU A 66 9.52 -7.31 -7.69
CA LEU A 66 10.58 -8.16 -8.23
C LEU A 66 11.93 -7.48 -8.06
N ARG A 67 12.91 -8.24 -7.60
CA ARG A 67 14.30 -7.83 -7.60
C ARG A 67 14.89 -8.01 -9.00
N LEU A 68 15.33 -6.90 -9.60
CA LEU A 68 16.01 -6.93 -10.90
C LEU A 68 17.54 -6.96 -10.73
N HIS A 69 18.04 -6.18 -9.78
CA HIS A 69 19.47 -6.11 -9.47
C HIS A 69 19.68 -5.60 -8.04
N GLU A 70 20.65 -6.17 -7.34
CA GLU A 70 21.00 -5.73 -6.00
C GLU A 70 22.51 -5.75 -5.80
N THR A 71 23.01 -4.67 -5.21
CA THR A 71 24.37 -4.54 -4.68
C THR A 71 24.31 -4.24 -3.19
N LYS A 72 25.47 -4.05 -2.56
CA LYS A 72 25.52 -3.65 -1.14
C LYS A 72 24.66 -2.40 -0.86
N ASN A 73 24.71 -1.41 -1.75
CA ASN A 73 24.10 -0.10 -1.52
C ASN A 73 22.95 0.25 -2.47
N THR A 74 22.74 -0.55 -3.52
CA THR A 74 21.74 -0.22 -4.55
C THR A 74 20.80 -1.39 -4.81
N PHE A 75 19.52 -1.11 -4.88
CA PHE A 75 18.46 -2.05 -5.18
C PHE A 75 17.64 -1.54 -6.36
N VAL A 76 17.62 -2.31 -7.44
CA VAL A 76 16.79 -2.04 -8.63
C VAL A 76 15.63 -3.01 -8.64
N PHE A 77 14.43 -2.52 -8.76
CA PHE A 77 13.23 -3.32 -8.67
C PHE A 77 12.19 -2.97 -9.73
N ASN A 78 11.34 -3.93 -10.00
CA ASN A 78 10.05 -3.73 -10.65
C ASN A 78 8.96 -3.89 -9.58
N GLN A 79 7.99 -3.01 -9.62
CA GLN A 79 6.77 -3.10 -8.83
C GLN A 79 5.60 -3.22 -9.78
N THR A 80 4.77 -4.21 -9.58
CA THR A 80 3.56 -4.43 -10.38
C THR A 80 2.39 -4.57 -9.43
N SER A 81 1.29 -3.89 -9.70
CA SER A 81 0.06 -4.12 -8.95
C SER A 81 -1.16 -4.18 -9.84
N ILE A 82 -2.19 -4.80 -9.32
CA ILE A 82 -3.54 -4.73 -9.84
C ILE A 82 -4.46 -4.31 -8.69
N SER A 83 -5.25 -3.29 -8.93
CA SER A 83 -6.19 -2.77 -7.93
C SER A 83 -7.58 -2.66 -8.53
N SER A 84 -8.58 -2.89 -7.69
CA SER A 84 -9.99 -2.67 -8.04
C SER A 84 -10.60 -1.70 -7.05
N PHE A 85 -11.30 -0.71 -7.57
CA PHE A 85 -12.03 0.29 -6.80
C PHE A 85 -13.26 0.74 -7.59
N ASP A 86 -14.41 0.77 -6.96
CA ASP A 86 -15.69 1.19 -7.57
C ASP A 86 -15.96 0.49 -8.91
N SER A 87 -15.80 -0.84 -8.93
CA SER A 87 -15.97 -1.69 -10.12
C SER A 87 -14.99 -1.41 -11.27
N ARG A 88 -13.94 -0.61 -11.03
CA ARG A 88 -12.88 -0.33 -12.00
C ARG A 88 -11.59 -1.00 -11.61
N THR A 89 -10.90 -1.55 -12.58
CA THR A 89 -9.66 -2.29 -12.39
C THR A 89 -8.50 -1.54 -13.04
N THR A 90 -7.47 -1.26 -12.25
CA THR A 90 -6.25 -0.60 -12.72
C THR A 90 -5.06 -1.53 -12.56
N ALA A 91 -4.30 -1.73 -13.63
CA ALA A 91 -2.99 -2.36 -13.60
C ALA A 91 -1.90 -1.28 -13.54
N ASN A 92 -0.92 -1.49 -12.66
CA ASN A 92 0.25 -0.62 -12.52
C ASN A 92 1.52 -1.40 -12.82
N LEU A 93 2.43 -0.80 -13.57
CA LEU A 93 3.77 -1.32 -13.83
C LEU A 93 4.79 -0.23 -13.48
N GLY A 94 5.62 -0.48 -12.49
CA GLY A 94 6.62 0.45 -12.01
C GLY A 94 8.03 -0.10 -12.03
N PHE A 95 9.00 0.79 -12.16
CA PHE A 95 10.44 0.49 -12.02
C PHE A 95 11.05 1.52 -11.08
N GLY A 96 11.90 1.05 -10.18
CA GLY A 96 12.54 1.93 -9.22
C GLY A 96 13.96 1.54 -8.91
N VAL A 97 14.68 2.51 -8.37
CA VAL A 97 16.02 2.36 -7.85
C VAL A 97 16.08 2.97 -6.46
N ARG A 98 16.58 2.22 -5.50
CA ARG A 98 16.86 2.66 -4.14
C ARG A 98 18.36 2.61 -3.87
N HIS A 99 18.86 3.60 -3.18
CA HIS A 99 20.23 3.64 -2.70
C HIS A 99 20.25 3.87 -1.20
N ILE A 100 20.98 3.01 -0.47
CA ILE A 100 21.21 3.17 0.96
C ILE A 100 22.60 3.75 1.17
N ASN A 101 22.72 4.74 2.07
CA ASN A 101 24.00 5.31 2.44
C ASN A 101 24.92 4.28 3.15
N ASP A 102 26.20 4.57 3.24
CA ASP A 102 27.18 3.64 3.83
C ASP A 102 26.93 3.31 5.29
N ASP A 103 26.35 4.24 6.05
CA ASP A 103 25.96 4.05 7.46
C ASP A 103 24.65 3.26 7.61
N GLU A 104 24.00 2.89 6.51
CA GLU A 104 22.73 2.18 6.45
C GLU A 104 21.60 2.87 7.25
N THR A 105 21.57 4.20 7.29
CA THR A 105 20.60 5.00 8.05
C THR A 105 19.56 5.69 7.18
N VAL A 106 19.85 5.89 5.89
CA VAL A 106 18.98 6.60 4.95
C VAL A 106 18.93 5.86 3.62
N ILE A 107 17.73 5.61 3.13
CA ILE A 107 17.47 5.16 1.77
C ILE A 107 16.87 6.31 0.98
N MET A 108 17.42 6.59 -0.19
CA MET A 108 16.85 7.46 -1.20
C MET A 108 16.43 6.64 -2.40
N GLY A 109 15.25 6.90 -2.93
CA GLY A 109 14.72 6.19 -4.07
C GLY A 109 14.07 7.10 -5.09
N VAL A 110 14.09 6.61 -6.32
CA VAL A 110 13.32 7.18 -7.44
C VAL A 110 12.59 6.07 -8.16
N ASN A 111 11.40 6.35 -8.64
CA ASN A 111 10.65 5.39 -9.43
C ASN A 111 9.88 6.08 -10.55
N ALA A 112 9.54 5.29 -11.56
CA ALA A 112 8.63 5.67 -12.63
C ALA A 112 7.62 4.54 -12.82
N PHE A 113 6.39 4.88 -13.14
CA PHE A 113 5.32 3.90 -13.29
C PHE A 113 4.33 4.29 -14.38
N TYR A 114 3.59 3.29 -14.82
CA TYR A 114 2.54 3.38 -15.82
C TYR A 114 1.30 2.70 -15.28
N ASP A 115 0.21 3.45 -15.23
CA ASP A 115 -1.12 2.97 -14.87
C ASP A 115 -1.96 2.76 -16.12
N TYR A 116 -2.68 1.66 -16.15
CA TYR A 116 -3.66 1.34 -17.18
C TYR A 116 -4.96 0.90 -16.52
N GLU A 117 -6.02 1.66 -16.71
CA GLU A 117 -7.37 1.30 -16.29
C GLU A 117 -8.01 0.42 -17.36
N LEU A 118 -8.35 -0.82 -16.99
CA LEU A 118 -8.81 -1.84 -17.93
C LEU A 118 -10.21 -1.54 -18.50
N ASP A 119 -11.05 -0.90 -17.70
CA ASP A 119 -12.46 -0.69 -18.02
C ASP A 119 -12.65 0.50 -18.98
N SER A 120 -12.03 1.62 -18.70
CA SER A 120 -12.14 2.87 -19.51
C SER A 120 -10.97 3.07 -20.47
N GLU A 121 -9.93 2.22 -20.41
CA GLU A 121 -8.68 2.35 -21.17
C GLU A 121 -7.88 3.63 -20.87
N HIS A 122 -8.15 4.28 -19.74
CA HIS A 122 -7.36 5.42 -19.30
C HIS A 122 -5.93 5.05 -18.96
N LYS A 123 -5.01 5.93 -19.34
CA LYS A 123 -3.55 5.73 -19.19
C LYS A 123 -2.95 6.91 -18.47
N ARG A 124 -2.03 6.60 -17.55
CA ARG A 124 -1.30 7.60 -16.79
C ARG A 124 0.14 7.14 -16.56
N THR A 125 1.08 8.06 -16.65
CA THR A 125 2.46 7.86 -16.22
C THR A 125 2.70 8.58 -14.91
N GLY A 126 3.66 8.09 -14.13
CA GLY A 126 4.05 8.73 -12.90
C GLY A 126 5.55 8.67 -12.67
N PHE A 127 6.00 9.58 -11.83
CA PHE A 127 7.36 9.65 -11.33
C PHE A 127 7.31 9.90 -9.83
N GLY A 128 8.08 9.14 -9.07
CA GLY A 128 8.14 9.24 -7.61
C GLY A 128 9.56 9.41 -7.09
N VAL A 129 9.64 10.05 -5.93
CA VAL A 129 10.85 10.14 -5.11
C VAL A 129 10.52 9.69 -3.69
N GLU A 130 11.49 9.06 -3.04
CA GLU A 130 11.33 8.60 -1.66
C GLU A 130 12.58 8.82 -0.82
N LEU A 131 12.36 9.12 0.44
CA LEU A 131 13.38 9.20 1.49
C LEU A 131 12.88 8.37 2.66
N LEU A 132 13.63 7.35 3.04
CA LEU A 132 13.26 6.41 4.09
C LEU A 132 14.34 6.38 5.17
N THR A 133 13.91 6.49 6.42
CA THR A 133 14.74 6.28 7.60
C THR A 133 14.02 5.33 8.56
N SER A 134 14.65 4.94 9.65
CA SER A 134 13.99 4.09 10.67
C SER A 134 12.80 4.78 11.36
N LEU A 135 12.78 6.12 11.38
CA LEU A 135 11.78 6.92 12.07
C LEU A 135 10.77 7.59 11.15
N LEU A 136 11.22 7.97 9.97
CA LEU A 136 10.47 8.83 9.07
C LEU A 136 10.57 8.29 7.64
N GLU A 137 9.45 8.23 6.96
CA GLU A 137 9.37 7.95 5.54
C GLU A 137 8.68 9.13 4.85
N MET A 138 9.22 9.56 3.73
CA MET A 138 8.64 10.59 2.87
C MET A 138 8.56 10.05 1.46
N ARG A 139 7.42 10.19 0.82
CA ARG A 139 7.20 9.83 -0.58
C ARG A 139 6.46 10.96 -1.26
N ALA A 140 6.88 11.30 -2.47
CA ALA A 140 6.20 12.26 -3.32
C ALA A 140 6.10 11.72 -4.73
N ASN A 141 4.92 11.81 -5.33
CA ASN A 141 4.63 11.33 -6.67
C ASN A 141 4.03 12.44 -7.52
N LYS A 142 4.38 12.43 -8.79
CA LYS A 142 3.79 13.24 -9.86
C LYS A 142 3.15 12.33 -10.89
N TYR A 143 1.92 12.62 -11.28
CA TYR A 143 1.14 11.86 -12.23
C TYR A 143 0.84 12.71 -13.45
N ASN A 144 0.96 12.11 -14.65
CA ASN A 144 0.61 12.78 -15.91
C ASN A 144 -0.36 11.87 -16.69
N ALA A 145 -1.52 12.41 -17.02
CA ALA A 145 -2.46 11.77 -17.91
C ALA A 145 -1.83 11.58 -19.31
N VAL A 146 -1.95 10.38 -19.86
CA VAL A 146 -1.47 10.05 -21.22
C VAL A 146 -2.64 9.96 -22.18
N SER A 147 -3.77 9.41 -21.72
CA SER A 147 -5.02 9.39 -22.49
C SER A 147 -5.74 10.74 -22.38
N GLY A 148 -6.36 11.15 -23.48
CA GLY A 148 -7.30 12.26 -23.47
C GLY A 148 -8.68 11.85 -22.92
N THR A 149 -9.72 12.56 -23.33
CA THR A 149 -11.10 12.21 -23.00
C THR A 149 -11.52 10.94 -23.73
N ILE A 150 -12.07 9.98 -23.01
CA ILE A 150 -12.58 8.70 -23.49
C ILE A 150 -14.05 8.62 -23.10
N THR A 151 -14.88 8.10 -24.01
CA THR A 151 -16.29 7.83 -23.69
C THR A 151 -16.42 6.42 -23.16
N HIS A 152 -16.80 6.27 -21.90
CA HIS A 152 -17.04 5.00 -21.23
C HIS A 152 -18.49 5.01 -20.71
N ASP A 153 -19.28 3.97 -21.03
CA ASP A 153 -20.70 3.84 -20.66
C ASP A 153 -21.55 5.07 -20.99
N GLY A 154 -21.22 5.76 -22.11
CA GLY A 154 -21.92 6.95 -22.55
C GLY A 154 -21.53 8.25 -21.81
N ILE A 155 -20.55 8.19 -20.91
CA ILE A 155 -20.01 9.33 -20.17
C ILE A 155 -18.62 9.66 -20.67
N ASN A 156 -18.35 10.93 -20.91
CA ASN A 156 -17.02 11.42 -21.27
C ASN A 156 -16.18 11.56 -20.01
N GLU A 157 -15.10 10.80 -19.92
CA GLU A 157 -14.18 10.79 -18.80
C GLU A 157 -12.79 11.24 -19.26
N THR A 158 -12.05 11.90 -18.38
CA THR A 158 -10.70 12.39 -18.68
C THR A 158 -9.76 11.94 -17.58
N ALA A 159 -8.64 11.33 -17.95
CA ALA A 159 -7.60 10.98 -16.99
C ALA A 159 -7.02 12.25 -16.34
N LEU A 160 -6.75 12.18 -15.04
CA LEU A 160 -6.33 13.35 -14.28
C LEU A 160 -4.81 13.40 -14.14
N ASP A 161 -4.23 14.56 -14.34
CA ASP A 161 -2.91 14.93 -13.85
C ASP A 161 -2.96 15.13 -12.33
N GLY A 162 -1.87 14.86 -11.64
CA GLY A 162 -1.89 15.08 -10.20
C GLY A 162 -0.55 14.92 -9.52
N HIS A 163 -0.61 15.00 -8.20
CA HIS A 163 0.52 14.70 -7.33
C HIS A 163 0.02 14.25 -5.95
N ASP A 164 0.87 13.51 -5.26
CA ASP A 164 0.68 13.24 -3.84
C ASP A 164 1.99 13.33 -3.06
N ILE A 165 1.85 13.59 -1.77
CA ILE A 165 2.93 13.53 -0.79
C ILE A 165 2.41 12.74 0.40
N LYS A 166 3.18 11.73 0.83
CA LYS A 166 2.92 10.96 2.06
C LYS A 166 4.11 11.06 2.99
N ILE A 167 3.85 11.39 4.25
CA ILE A 167 4.83 11.42 5.33
C ILE A 167 4.36 10.43 6.39
N THR A 168 5.23 9.49 6.77
CA THR A 168 4.93 8.44 7.76
C THR A 168 5.96 8.51 8.87
N GLY A 169 5.49 8.58 10.11
CA GLY A 169 6.31 8.53 11.32
C GLY A 169 6.10 7.21 12.06
N ASN A 170 7.17 6.45 12.28
CA ASN A 170 7.13 5.22 13.08
C ASN A 170 7.06 5.55 14.57
N LEU A 171 6.18 4.89 15.31
CA LEU A 171 5.99 5.15 16.74
C LEU A 171 6.98 4.35 17.59
N PRO A 172 7.76 5.01 18.49
CA PRO A 172 8.87 4.37 19.19
C PRO A 172 8.48 3.27 20.18
N TYR A 173 7.31 3.40 20.79
CA TYR A 173 6.86 2.50 21.88
C TYR A 173 5.77 1.53 21.45
N PHE A 174 5.23 1.70 20.25
CA PHE A 174 4.22 0.82 19.66
C PHE A 174 4.84 0.09 18.49
N TYR A 175 5.19 -1.18 18.71
CA TYR A 175 5.82 -2.01 17.71
C TYR A 175 5.00 -2.06 16.42
N SER A 176 5.72 -1.94 15.30
CA SER A 176 5.13 -2.02 13.96
C SER A 176 3.92 -1.14 13.77
N SER A 177 3.89 0.02 14.42
CA SER A 177 2.84 1.00 14.23
C SER A 177 3.40 2.34 13.78
N ASN A 178 2.60 3.04 12.99
CA ASN A 178 2.95 4.33 12.44
C ASN A 178 1.74 5.26 12.39
N ILE A 179 2.01 6.53 12.33
CA ILE A 179 1.07 7.58 11.97
C ILE A 179 1.51 8.16 10.63
N TYR A 180 0.56 8.55 9.81
CA TYR A 180 0.89 9.19 8.55
C TYR A 180 -0.03 10.35 8.21
N PHE A 181 0.49 11.22 7.37
CA PHE A 181 -0.26 12.23 6.65
C PHE A 181 -0.03 12.05 5.16
N LYS A 182 -1.10 12.11 4.37
CA LYS A 182 -1.06 12.11 2.92
C LYS A 182 -1.88 13.27 2.39
N GLN A 183 -1.34 13.99 1.44
CA GLN A 183 -2.06 14.99 0.66
C GLN A 183 -1.99 14.63 -0.80
N SER A 184 -3.11 14.77 -1.50
CA SER A 184 -3.19 14.54 -2.94
C SER A 184 -4.03 15.60 -3.63
N GLU A 185 -3.65 15.93 -4.86
CA GLU A 185 -4.37 16.83 -5.75
C GLU A 185 -4.40 16.21 -7.15
N PHE A 186 -5.58 16.17 -7.77
CA PHE A 186 -5.77 15.73 -9.14
C PHE A 186 -6.66 16.71 -9.90
N LYS A 187 -6.38 16.92 -11.20
CA LYS A 187 -7.10 17.84 -12.07
C LYS A 187 -7.10 17.39 -13.53
N ASP A 188 -8.12 17.80 -14.28
CA ASP A 188 -8.28 17.47 -15.70
C ASP A 188 -7.81 18.57 -16.65
N GLY A 189 -7.37 19.71 -16.17
CA GLY A 189 -7.03 20.87 -17.00
C GLY A 189 -8.24 21.63 -17.59
N ALA A 190 -9.47 21.11 -17.47
CA ALA A 190 -10.71 21.72 -17.94
C ALA A 190 -11.50 22.43 -16.83
N GLY A 191 -11.01 22.38 -15.61
CA GLY A 191 -11.58 23.04 -14.43
C GLY A 191 -12.02 22.10 -13.34
N TYR A 192 -12.02 20.78 -13.54
CA TYR A 192 -12.22 19.82 -12.49
C TYR A 192 -10.95 19.67 -11.65
N LYS A 193 -11.12 19.72 -10.34
CA LYS A 193 -10.04 19.54 -9.35
C LYS A 193 -10.58 18.76 -8.16
N THR A 194 -9.83 17.79 -7.71
CA THR A 194 -10.08 17.09 -6.45
C THR A 194 -8.86 17.15 -5.56
N GLU A 195 -9.07 17.39 -4.30
CA GLU A 195 -8.05 17.43 -3.23
C GLU A 195 -8.47 16.48 -2.14
N ASN A 196 -7.50 15.79 -1.54
CA ASN A 196 -7.75 14.95 -0.38
C ASN A 196 -6.58 15.02 0.59
N ASP A 197 -6.89 15.33 1.84
CA ASP A 197 -5.98 15.25 2.97
C ASP A 197 -6.38 14.04 3.82
N GLU A 198 -5.42 13.18 4.13
CA GLU A 198 -5.63 11.95 4.87
C GLU A 198 -4.67 11.85 6.05
N TRP A 199 -5.20 11.53 7.22
CA TRP A 199 -4.45 11.30 8.46
C TRP A 199 -4.79 9.91 8.94
N GLY A 200 -3.76 9.09 9.12
CA GLY A 200 -3.99 7.70 9.46
C GLY A 200 -3.05 7.18 10.53
N PHE A 201 -3.50 6.08 11.11
CA PHE A 201 -2.74 5.23 12.02
C PHE A 201 -2.78 3.81 11.47
N GLU A 202 -1.63 3.16 11.44
CA GLU A 202 -1.49 1.75 11.05
C GLU A 202 -0.75 0.98 12.14
N ALA A 203 -1.16 -0.27 12.39
CA ALA A 203 -0.49 -1.15 13.34
C ALA A 203 -0.50 -2.59 12.84
N GLU A 204 0.65 -3.26 12.95
CA GLU A 204 0.74 -4.70 12.75
C GLU A 204 0.19 -5.41 13.98
N ILE A 205 -0.91 -6.13 13.83
CA ILE A 205 -1.63 -6.81 14.91
C ILE A 205 -1.30 -8.29 15.01
N ALA A 206 -0.79 -8.87 13.93
CA ALA A 206 -0.29 -10.23 13.83
C ALA A 206 0.88 -10.24 12.83
N PRO A 207 1.71 -11.27 12.77
CA PRO A 207 2.77 -11.36 11.77
C PRO A 207 2.22 -11.12 10.37
N ASN A 208 2.79 -10.17 9.66
CA ASN A 208 2.41 -9.78 8.29
C ASN A 208 1.00 -9.17 8.12
N VAL A 209 0.23 -8.97 9.20
CA VAL A 209 -1.12 -8.40 9.15
C VAL A 209 -1.12 -7.01 9.76
N THR A 210 -1.34 -6.00 8.94
CA THR A 210 -1.46 -4.60 9.35
C THR A 210 -2.91 -4.15 9.23
N ILE A 211 -3.43 -3.52 10.27
CA ILE A 211 -4.70 -2.80 10.22
C ILE A 211 -4.44 -1.30 10.18
N GLY A 212 -5.31 -0.57 9.51
CA GLY A 212 -5.25 0.88 9.43
C GLY A 212 -6.61 1.50 9.67
N ILE A 213 -6.58 2.71 10.23
CA ILE A 213 -7.73 3.61 10.29
C ILE A 213 -7.24 5.01 9.90
N ALA A 214 -7.99 5.66 9.04
CA ALA A 214 -7.66 7.00 8.59
C ALA A 214 -8.91 7.88 8.51
N GLN A 215 -8.72 9.17 8.68
CA GLN A 215 -9.70 10.18 8.36
C GLN A 215 -9.24 10.91 7.10
N GLN A 216 -10.11 10.93 6.12
CA GLN A 216 -9.94 11.68 4.88
C GLN A 216 -10.77 12.96 4.94
N LYS A 217 -10.29 13.99 4.27
CA LYS A 217 -10.99 15.27 4.09
C LYS A 217 -10.79 15.73 2.65
N ASP A 218 -11.88 15.88 1.93
CA ASP A 218 -11.87 16.39 0.55
C ASP A 218 -11.77 17.93 0.48
N GLY A 219 -11.61 18.45 -0.72
CA GLY A 219 -11.56 19.89 -0.99
C GLY A 219 -12.81 20.66 -0.59
N ASN A 220 -13.95 19.99 -0.38
CA ASN A 220 -15.21 20.55 0.10
C ASN A 220 -15.36 20.48 1.62
N ASN A 221 -14.33 20.02 2.34
CA ASN A 221 -14.33 19.76 3.77
C ASN A 221 -15.24 18.59 4.21
N THR A 222 -15.69 17.73 3.30
CA THR A 222 -16.35 16.48 3.66
C THR A 222 -15.33 15.55 4.31
N LYS A 223 -15.75 14.88 5.38
CA LYS A 223 -14.86 13.97 6.14
C LYS A 223 -15.41 12.57 6.09
N ASP A 224 -14.54 11.62 5.73
CA ASP A 224 -14.81 10.21 5.71
C ASP A 224 -13.81 9.44 6.54
N THR A 225 -14.23 8.33 7.14
CA THR A 225 -13.36 7.43 7.87
C THR A 225 -13.12 6.18 7.05
N VAL A 226 -11.85 5.89 6.78
CA VAL A 226 -11.39 4.72 6.01
C VAL A 226 -10.76 3.73 6.96
N ALA A 227 -11.11 2.46 6.83
CA ALA A 227 -10.42 1.37 7.49
C ALA A 227 -9.75 0.47 6.46
N SER A 228 -8.65 -0.13 6.81
CA SER A 228 -7.89 -1.02 5.92
C SER A 228 -7.31 -2.21 6.66
N ILE A 229 -7.13 -3.29 5.93
CA ILE A 229 -6.33 -4.44 6.33
C ILE A 229 -5.36 -4.77 5.20
N ARG A 230 -4.12 -5.04 5.55
CA ARG A 230 -3.05 -5.38 4.63
C ARG A 230 -2.38 -6.67 5.10
N TYR A 231 -2.18 -7.58 4.19
CA TYR A 231 -1.38 -8.77 4.40
C TYR A 231 -0.14 -8.70 3.51
N SER A 232 1.05 -8.75 4.13
CA SER A 232 2.34 -8.59 3.44
C SER A 232 3.11 -9.89 3.55
N ILE A 233 3.52 -10.48 2.42
CA ILE A 233 4.34 -11.69 2.35
C ILE A 233 5.74 -11.30 1.90
N PRO A 234 6.74 -11.28 2.79
CA PRO A 234 8.12 -11.12 2.41
C PRO A 234 8.66 -12.43 1.81
N LEU A 235 9.16 -12.40 0.58
CA LEU A 235 9.63 -13.57 -0.17
C LEU A 235 11.16 -13.69 -0.25
N GLY A 236 11.90 -12.93 0.54
CA GLY A 236 13.36 -12.92 0.53
C GLY A 236 13.96 -13.88 1.57
N ALA A 237 15.10 -14.51 1.26
CA ALA A 237 15.81 -15.48 2.10
C ALA A 237 16.30 -14.96 3.47
N ASN A 238 16.10 -13.68 3.78
CA ASN A 238 16.49 -13.03 5.04
C ASN A 238 15.34 -12.32 5.74
N THR A 239 14.12 -12.69 5.46
CA THR A 239 12.94 -12.16 6.14
C THR A 239 12.75 -12.83 7.49
N ALA A 240 13.70 -12.61 8.40
CA ALA A 240 13.34 -12.76 9.79
C ALA A 240 12.23 -11.73 10.06
N PRO A 241 11.06 -12.16 10.56
CA PRO A 241 10.06 -11.23 11.02
C PRO A 241 10.75 -10.21 11.91
N THR A 242 10.35 -8.97 11.81
CA THR A 242 10.98 -7.83 12.49
C THR A 242 10.88 -7.96 14.01
N LYS A 243 11.45 -9.02 14.56
CA LYS A 243 11.71 -9.18 15.99
C LYS A 243 12.76 -8.20 16.52
N ALA A 244 13.38 -7.43 15.64
CA ALA A 244 14.41 -6.44 15.99
C ALA A 244 13.94 -5.35 16.95
N LYS A 245 12.68 -5.33 17.32
CA LYS A 245 12.11 -4.31 18.21
C LYS A 245 11.80 -4.80 19.62
N GLN A 246 12.18 -6.02 20.00
CA GLN A 246 11.86 -6.53 21.34
C GLN A 246 12.54 -5.77 22.49
N ASP A 247 13.55 -4.96 22.20
CA ASP A 247 14.32 -4.26 23.24
C ASP A 247 13.91 -2.80 23.47
N GLY A 248 12.82 -2.33 22.85
CA GLY A 248 12.37 -0.94 23.00
C GLY A 248 13.36 0.11 22.47
N LYS A 249 14.40 -0.30 21.76
CA LYS A 249 15.38 0.58 21.15
C LYS A 249 15.05 0.79 19.68
N TRP A 250 15.20 2.03 19.21
CA TRP A 250 15.12 2.35 17.79
C TRP A 250 16.20 1.59 17.03
N SER A 251 15.80 0.83 16.01
CA SER A 251 16.74 0.27 15.08
C SER A 251 17.21 1.37 14.12
N THR A 252 18.52 1.55 14.00
CA THR A 252 19.12 2.41 12.97
C THR A 252 19.33 1.68 11.66
N SER A 253 19.15 0.35 11.63
CA SER A 253 19.30 -0.45 10.41
C SER A 253 18.05 -0.34 9.53
N LEU A 254 18.24 0.02 8.27
CA LEU A 254 17.19 0.14 7.24
C LEU A 254 17.12 -1.09 6.33
N LYS A 255 17.85 -2.16 6.62
CA LYS A 255 17.86 -3.39 5.79
C LYS A 255 16.47 -3.97 5.54
N PRO A 256 15.55 -4.03 6.52
CA PRO A 256 14.18 -4.48 6.28
C PRO A 256 13.36 -3.56 5.36
N ILE A 257 13.77 -2.31 5.20
CA ILE A 257 13.07 -1.33 4.36
C ILE A 257 13.41 -1.50 2.88
N ARG A 258 14.52 -2.15 2.55
CA ARG A 258 14.89 -2.46 1.15
C ARG A 258 13.90 -3.39 0.47
N GLU A 259 13.18 -4.17 1.24
CA GLU A 259 12.29 -5.23 0.76
C GLU A 259 10.82 -4.81 0.76
N LYS A 260 10.51 -3.54 1.12
CA LYS A 260 9.16 -2.98 1.11
C LYS A 260 8.86 -2.24 -0.16
#